data_85a19fc75e3fa1e1479c4ca2265e645d
#
_entry.id   85a19fc75e3fa1e1479c4ca2265e645d
#
_cell.length_a   1.000
_cell.length_b   1.000
_cell.length_c   1.000
_cell.angle_alpha   90.00
_cell.angle_beta   90.00
_cell.angle_gamma   90.00
#
_symmetry.space_group_name_H-M   'P 1'
#
loop_
_entity.id
_entity.type
_entity.pdbx_description
1 polymer ?
#
loop_
_entity_poly.entity_id
_entity_poly.type
_entity_poly.pdbx_seq_one_letter_code
_entity_poly.pdbx_strand_id
1 'polypeptide(L)'
;MLLNNKIATLLSSALTVMISINCQAKTPIVSCPATFSDGHNVYQFKNASVFDGPIELNAELKPEFKKDKQYWKVFGTKYDPFLICTYANANHYIVFDAKGASFCEVTNKPLQARCMP
;
A
#
# COMPACT_ATOMS: atom_id res chain seq x y z
N MET A 1 54.12 19.78 -8.33
CA MET A 1 53.46 19.41 -9.31
C MET A 1 52.96 18.06 -9.36
N LEU A 2 53.59 17.26 -9.44
CA LEU A 2 53.17 15.96 -9.51
C LEU A 2 52.32 15.55 -8.39
N LEU A 3 52.55 15.96 -7.37
CA LEU A 3 51.81 15.57 -6.24
C LEU A 3 50.36 15.63 -6.40
N ASN A 4 49.95 16.58 -6.90
CA ASN A 4 48.54 16.75 -7.07
C ASN A 4 47.84 15.54 -7.52
N ASN A 5 48.30 14.97 -8.37
CA ASN A 5 47.65 13.83 -8.87
C ASN A 5 47.14 12.92 -7.83
N LYS A 6 47.88 12.54 -7.04
CA LYS A 6 47.44 11.60 -6.09
C LYS A 6 46.22 12.02 -5.45
N ILE A 7 46.04 13.07 -5.26
CA ILE A 7 44.91 13.54 -4.62
C ILE A 7 43.68 13.09 -5.28
N ALA A 8 43.60 13.37 -6.39
CA ALA A 8 42.40 13.07 -7.12
C ALA A 8 41.95 11.69 -6.80
N THR A 9 42.75 10.85 -6.86
CA THR A 9 42.36 9.53 -6.65
C THR A 9 41.52 9.26 -5.47
N LEU A 10 41.96 9.58 -4.47
CA LEU A 10 41.27 9.22 -3.32
C LEU A 10 39.87 9.61 -3.31
N LEU A 11 39.62 10.71 -3.63
CA LEU A 11 38.28 11.15 -3.58
C LEU A 11 37.41 10.24 -4.32
N SER A 12 37.76 9.93 -5.36
CA SER A 12 36.91 9.13 -6.17
C SER A 12 36.41 7.96 -5.37
N SER A 13 37.25 7.33 -4.82
CA SER A 13 36.86 6.17 -4.11
C SER A 13 35.79 6.43 -3.11
N ALA A 14 35.94 7.34 -2.44
CA ALA A 14 34.97 7.62 -1.44
C ALA A 14 33.57 7.52 -1.86
N LEU A 15 33.22 8.35 -2.64
CA LEU A 15 31.87 8.40 -3.00
C LEU A 15 31.23 7.12 -3.35
N THR A 16 31.80 6.42 -4.02
CA THR A 16 31.18 5.25 -4.43
C THR A 16 30.33 4.62 -3.43
N VAL A 17 30.78 4.50 -2.42
CA VAL A 17 30.10 3.86 -1.44
C VAL A 17 28.72 4.13 -1.12
N MET A 18 28.48 5.13 -0.67
CA MET A 18 27.20 5.43 -0.20
C MET A 18 26.10 4.95 -0.99
N ILE A 19 26.18 5.05 -2.10
CA ILE A 19 25.15 4.65 -2.88
C ILE A 19 24.46 3.46 -2.50
N SER A 20 25.08 2.54 -2.20
CA SER A 20 24.47 1.31 -1.94
C SER A 20 23.32 1.35 -1.02
N ILE A 21 23.16 2.27 -0.36
CA ILE A 21 22.11 2.29 0.50
C ILE A 21 20.84 2.33 -0.12
N ASN A 22 20.11 1.45 0.00
CA ASN A 22 18.81 1.50 -0.52
C ASN A 22 17.85 1.14 0.47
N CYS A 23 17.20 2.00 0.98
CA CYS A 23 16.13 1.70 1.90
C CYS A 23 14.93 1.63 1.06
N GLN A 24 14.45 0.49 0.83
CA GLN A 24 13.29 0.39 0.02
C GLN A 24 12.10 0.02 0.82
N ALA A 25 11.07 0.80 0.75
CA ALA A 25 9.80 0.47 1.35
C ALA A 25 9.16 -0.61 0.51
N LYS A 26 8.41 -1.47 1.13
CA LYS A 26 7.68 -2.50 0.40
C LYS A 26 6.58 -1.86 -0.43
N THR A 27 6.37 -2.40 -1.59
CA THR A 27 5.33 -1.94 -2.48
C THR A 27 4.03 -2.65 -2.13
N PRO A 28 2.92 -1.94 -2.03
CA PRO A 28 1.64 -2.60 -1.80
C PRO A 28 1.27 -3.54 -2.94
N ILE A 29 0.55 -4.60 -2.60
CA ILE A 29 0.02 -5.49 -3.61
C ILE A 29 -1.13 -4.80 -4.32
N VAL A 30 -2.02 -4.16 -3.56
CA VAL A 30 -3.11 -3.36 -4.10
C VAL A 30 -3.33 -2.17 -3.18
N SER A 31 -3.86 -1.09 -3.73
CA SER A 31 -4.21 0.10 -2.98
C SER A 31 -5.48 0.69 -3.54
N CYS A 32 -6.28 1.28 -2.68
CA CYS A 32 -7.47 1.98 -3.14
C CYS A 32 -7.08 3.30 -3.79
N PRO A 33 -7.54 3.58 -5.00
CA PRO A 33 -7.31 4.89 -5.60
C PRO A 33 -7.92 5.99 -4.75
N ALA A 34 -7.26 7.13 -4.72
CA ALA A 34 -7.74 8.26 -3.93
C ALA A 34 -9.07 8.79 -4.47
N THR A 35 -9.30 8.64 -5.75
CA THR A 35 -10.54 9.09 -6.38
C THR A 35 -11.03 8.05 -7.37
N PHE A 36 -12.32 8.12 -7.64
CA PHE A 36 -12.97 7.27 -8.62
C PHE A 36 -13.87 8.16 -9.48
N SER A 37 -13.81 8.00 -10.79
CA SER A 37 -14.64 8.76 -11.69
C SER A 37 -15.54 7.83 -12.50
N ASP A 38 -16.80 8.20 -12.61
CA ASP A 38 -17.75 7.45 -13.43
C ASP A 38 -17.96 8.09 -14.79
N GLY A 39 -17.11 9.07 -15.14
CA GLY A 39 -17.21 9.78 -16.39
C GLY A 39 -17.99 11.09 -16.25
N HIS A 40 -18.71 11.27 -15.18
CA HIS A 40 -19.47 12.49 -14.92
C HIS A 40 -19.03 13.15 -13.64
N ASN A 41 -18.83 12.38 -12.61
CA ASN A 41 -18.46 12.88 -11.30
C ASN A 41 -17.21 12.21 -10.79
N VAL A 42 -16.49 12.88 -9.90
CA VAL A 42 -15.30 12.34 -9.26
C VAL A 42 -15.65 12.16 -7.78
N TYR A 43 -15.42 10.97 -7.28
CA TYR A 43 -15.75 10.61 -5.92
C TYR A 43 -14.46 10.39 -5.12
N GLN A 44 -14.47 10.81 -3.86
CA GLN A 44 -13.28 10.70 -3.00
C GLN A 44 -13.34 9.41 -2.22
N PHE A 45 -12.19 8.79 -2.03
CA PHE A 45 -12.09 7.59 -1.23
C PHE A 45 -12.60 7.86 0.17
N LYS A 46 -13.39 6.94 0.70
CA LYS A 46 -13.99 7.08 2.00
C LYS A 46 -13.51 6.02 2.98
N ASN A 47 -13.57 4.78 2.61
CA ASN A 47 -13.21 3.70 3.51
C ASN A 47 -13.00 2.41 2.73
N ALA A 48 -12.55 1.38 3.42
CA ALA A 48 -12.34 0.08 2.81
C ALA A 48 -12.79 -1.02 3.76
N SER A 49 -13.07 -2.17 3.17
CA SER A 49 -13.36 -3.40 3.91
C SER A 49 -12.50 -4.50 3.34
N VAL A 50 -12.29 -5.55 4.10
CA VAL A 50 -11.51 -6.70 3.65
C VAL A 50 -12.36 -7.95 3.83
N PHE A 51 -12.40 -8.78 2.81
CA PHE A 51 -13.18 -10.01 2.81
C PHE A 51 -12.25 -11.22 2.65
N ASP A 52 -12.64 -12.33 3.23
CA ASP A 52 -11.96 -13.60 3.02
C ASP A 52 -12.63 -14.27 1.81
N GLY A 53 -12.08 -14.00 0.65
CA GLY A 53 -12.64 -14.50 -0.60
C GLY A 53 -13.52 -13.49 -1.30
N PRO A 54 -14.11 -13.89 -2.41
CA PRO A 54 -14.97 -13.01 -3.19
C PRO A 54 -16.15 -12.49 -2.36
N ILE A 55 -16.59 -11.30 -2.69
CA ILE A 55 -17.63 -10.62 -1.91
C ILE A 55 -18.91 -11.44 -1.86
N GLU A 56 -19.14 -12.27 -2.87
CA GLU A 56 -20.33 -13.11 -2.93
C GLU A 56 -20.40 -14.11 -1.79
N LEU A 57 -19.27 -14.48 -1.24
CA LEU A 57 -19.22 -15.41 -0.12
C LEU A 57 -19.60 -14.71 1.19
N ASN A 58 -19.69 -13.41 1.16
CA ASN A 58 -20.13 -12.59 2.30
C ASN A 58 -19.32 -12.84 3.58
N ALA A 59 -18.03 -13.03 3.44
CA ALA A 59 -17.15 -13.29 4.59
C ALA A 59 -16.31 -12.08 4.92
N GLU A 60 -16.96 -11.04 5.41
CA GLU A 60 -16.24 -9.82 5.78
C GLU A 60 -15.42 -10.04 7.03
N LEU A 61 -14.18 -9.58 7.01
CA LEU A 61 -13.28 -9.71 8.15
C LEU A 61 -13.39 -8.47 9.03
N LYS A 62 -13.29 -8.67 10.33
CA LYS A 62 -13.35 -7.55 11.26
C LYS A 62 -11.96 -6.94 11.42
N PRO A 63 -11.84 -5.63 11.35
CA PRO A 63 -10.55 -4.99 11.53
C PRO A 63 -10.19 -4.88 13.02
N GLU A 64 -8.90 -4.79 13.27
CA GLU A 64 -8.40 -4.36 14.56
C GLU A 64 -8.19 -2.86 14.46
N PHE A 65 -8.47 -2.15 15.54
CA PHE A 65 -8.27 -0.70 15.53
C PHE A 65 -7.00 -0.39 16.32
N LYS A 66 -6.06 0.30 15.67
CA LYS A 66 -4.81 0.68 16.29
C LYS A 66 -4.61 2.17 16.08
N LYS A 67 -4.63 2.92 17.20
CA LYS A 67 -4.42 4.36 17.11
C LYS A 67 -5.19 4.99 15.93
N ASP A 68 -4.49 5.30 14.88
CA ASP A 68 -5.10 6.02 13.78
C ASP A 68 -5.38 5.14 12.59
N LYS A 69 -5.51 3.85 12.77
CA LYS A 69 -5.75 3.00 11.61
C LYS A 69 -6.58 1.77 11.92
N GLN A 70 -7.19 1.24 10.87
CA GLN A 70 -7.82 -0.06 10.89
C GLN A 70 -6.82 -1.04 10.28
N TYR A 71 -6.78 -2.24 10.82
CA TYR A 71 -5.77 -3.20 10.42
C TYR A 71 -6.39 -4.59 10.34
N TRP A 72 -6.09 -5.32 9.28
CA TRP A 72 -6.56 -6.70 9.10
C TRP A 72 -5.37 -7.61 8.88
N LYS A 73 -5.24 -8.63 9.72
CA LYS A 73 -4.28 -9.68 9.45
C LYS A 73 -4.98 -10.65 8.52
N VAL A 74 -4.43 -10.83 7.35
CA VAL A 74 -5.06 -11.71 6.37
C VAL A 74 -4.19 -12.93 6.09
N PHE A 75 -3.09 -13.05 6.80
CA PHE A 75 -2.25 -14.20 6.68
C PHE A 75 -3.01 -15.40 7.26
N GLY A 76 -3.12 -16.44 6.50
CA GLY A 76 -3.83 -17.64 6.97
C GLY A 76 -5.32 -17.65 6.73
N THR A 77 -5.84 -16.73 5.96
CA THR A 77 -7.25 -16.76 5.58
C THR A 77 -7.49 -17.94 4.65
N LYS A 78 -8.74 -18.41 4.60
CA LYS A 78 -9.09 -19.58 3.82
C LYS A 78 -8.97 -19.33 2.33
N TYR A 79 -9.35 -18.15 1.91
CA TYR A 79 -9.29 -17.75 0.50
C TYR A 79 -8.38 -16.54 0.36
N ASP A 80 -8.12 -16.11 -0.86
CA ASP A 80 -7.39 -14.88 -1.08
C ASP A 80 -8.17 -13.73 -0.46
N PRO A 81 -7.50 -12.79 0.20
CA PRO A 81 -8.21 -11.62 0.72
C PRO A 81 -8.60 -10.69 -0.43
N PHE A 82 -9.74 -10.04 -0.27
CA PHE A 82 -10.22 -9.05 -1.23
C PHE A 82 -10.37 -7.72 -0.52
N LEU A 83 -9.85 -6.68 -1.15
CA LEU A 83 -9.94 -5.31 -0.63
C LEU A 83 -11.05 -4.59 -1.38
N ILE A 84 -12.03 -4.08 -0.65
CA ILE A 84 -13.15 -3.36 -1.22
C ILE A 84 -13.00 -1.89 -0.88
N CYS A 85 -12.91 -1.04 -1.89
CA CYS A 85 -12.73 0.40 -1.72
C CYS A 85 -14.08 1.09 -1.91
N THR A 86 -14.52 1.87 -0.93
CA THR A 86 -15.78 2.60 -1.02
C THR A 86 -15.51 4.10 -1.08
N TYR A 87 -16.37 4.81 -1.77
CA TYR A 87 -16.19 6.22 -2.09
C TYR A 87 -17.38 7.04 -1.62
N ALA A 88 -17.11 8.27 -1.20
CA ALA A 88 -18.14 9.12 -0.66
C ALA A 88 -19.18 9.47 -1.72
N ASN A 89 -20.44 9.37 -1.36
CA ASN A 89 -21.57 9.70 -2.23
C ASN A 89 -21.66 8.86 -3.51
N ALA A 90 -21.01 7.72 -3.53
CA ALA A 90 -21.05 6.83 -4.68
C ALA A 90 -21.76 5.53 -4.30
N ASN A 91 -22.49 4.96 -5.25
CA ASN A 91 -23.11 3.66 -5.07
C ASN A 91 -22.17 2.56 -5.57
N HIS A 92 -21.08 2.93 -6.13
CA HIS A 92 -20.11 1.99 -6.69
C HIS A 92 -18.94 1.79 -5.73
N TYR A 93 -18.30 0.66 -5.86
CA TYR A 93 -17.09 0.38 -5.10
C TYR A 93 -16.13 -0.36 -6.02
N ILE A 94 -14.86 -0.38 -5.64
CA ILE A 94 -13.84 -1.08 -6.41
C ILE A 94 -13.38 -2.28 -5.59
N VAL A 95 -13.22 -3.42 -6.26
CA VAL A 95 -12.81 -4.67 -5.61
C VAL A 95 -11.47 -5.09 -6.17
N PHE A 96 -10.53 -5.37 -5.29
CA PHE A 96 -9.22 -5.89 -5.68
C PHE A 96 -8.98 -7.24 -5.02
N ASP A 97 -8.49 -8.20 -5.81
CA ASP A 97 -7.98 -9.45 -5.27
C ASP A 97 -6.59 -9.13 -4.71
N ALA A 98 -6.40 -9.32 -3.44
CA ALA A 98 -5.15 -9.01 -2.77
C ALA A 98 -4.35 -10.28 -2.47
N LYS A 99 -4.34 -11.19 -3.41
CA LYS A 99 -3.60 -12.45 -3.25
C LYS A 99 -2.15 -12.17 -2.90
N GLY A 100 -1.65 -12.85 -1.90
CA GLY A 100 -0.27 -12.69 -1.45
C GLY A 100 -0.10 -11.69 -0.32
N ALA A 101 -1.18 -11.03 0.08
CA ALA A 101 -1.09 -10.08 1.17
C ALA A 101 -0.94 -10.78 2.51
N SER A 102 -0.18 -10.17 3.41
CA SER A 102 -0.09 -10.62 4.79
C SER A 102 -0.97 -9.75 5.69
N PHE A 103 -1.20 -8.51 5.31
CA PHE A 103 -2.10 -7.64 6.03
C PHE A 103 -2.64 -6.53 5.13
N CYS A 104 -3.75 -5.94 5.55
CA CYS A 104 -4.31 -4.76 4.91
C CYS A 104 -4.52 -3.70 5.98
N GLU A 105 -4.55 -2.46 5.60
CA GLU A 105 -4.75 -1.37 6.54
C GLU A 105 -5.43 -0.17 5.88
N VAL A 106 -6.16 0.58 6.69
CA VAL A 106 -6.66 1.90 6.32
C VAL A 106 -6.05 2.88 7.28
N THR A 107 -5.30 3.85 6.77
CA THR A 107 -4.70 4.89 7.58
C THR A 107 -5.51 6.18 7.45
N ASN A 108 -5.29 7.14 8.34
CA ASN A 108 -6.04 8.39 8.32
C ASN A 108 -5.24 9.59 7.82
N LYS A 109 -3.95 9.60 8.01
CA LYS A 109 -3.12 10.75 7.65
C LYS A 109 -1.90 10.29 6.88
N PRO A 110 -2.06 10.14 5.59
CA PRO A 110 -3.23 10.43 4.76
C PRO A 110 -4.24 9.26 4.80
N LEU A 111 -5.44 9.55 4.37
CA LEU A 111 -6.48 8.52 4.29
C LEU A 111 -6.18 7.62 3.09
N GLN A 112 -5.81 6.41 3.38
CA GLN A 112 -5.40 5.45 2.35
C GLN A 112 -5.75 4.05 2.80
N ALA A 113 -6.01 3.17 1.85
CA ALA A 113 -6.19 1.76 2.13
C ALA A 113 -5.30 0.95 1.21
N ARG A 114 -4.68 -0.08 1.75
CA ARG A 114 -3.78 -0.92 0.97
C ARG A 114 -3.59 -2.28 1.60
N CYS A 115 -3.19 -3.24 0.79
CA CYS A 115 -2.80 -4.55 1.28
C CYS A 115 -1.32 -4.77 0.96
N MET A 116 -0.58 -5.28 1.91
CA MET A 116 0.88 -5.42 1.84
C MET A 116 1.29 -6.89 1.79
N PRO A 117 2.40 -7.18 1.13
CA PRO A 117 2.90 -8.55 1.07
C PRO A 117 3.41 -9.05 2.40
#